data_fca716fe14f26243c8b14c469c763300
#
_entry.id   fca716fe14f26243c8b14c469c763300
#
_cell.length_a   1.000
_cell.length_b   1.000
_cell.length_c   1.000
_cell.angle_alpha   90.00
_cell.angle_beta   90.00
_cell.angle_gamma   90.00
#
_symmetry.space_group_name_H-M   'P 1'
#
loop_
_entity.id
_entity.type
_entity.pdbx_description
1 polymer ?
#
loop_
_entity_poly.entity_id
_entity_poly.type
_entity_poly.pdbx_seq_one_letter_code
_entity_poly.pdbx_strand_id
1 'polypeptide(L)'
;MNAFHAYDVRGVYGVDFTRDDVYKIGFHLAQYLGAKQVLVGRDARPSSVEIHDYLTRGIMDAGVDVLDLGLATTPLVYYATAKHGYHASVQITASHNPKEYNGLKVSREGAMPVGYDSGLGEVERRVNTIPVVPVDKRGRISPLDIRAEYVQFLQSFLRDITNLNIGIDCSNGMAGLLIHDILPSTTQHGNSVLAGQPPDVRSNTPAQSCGNDCSTRLDEATKLSTTGHRYFLYDTPDGTFPNHEANPLLPENTADLRRLVQERGCDVGIIFDGDGDRVVFIDEKGQFIPPDLMLAVLGHNYAAQLKAKPQPILVDIRTSKAVQEHLAPMGGLVQTWRVGRAYMASRLKEIDGLFGGELAGHYYFRDFFYSDSGLLAAIQLLNVVADLKRAGQSLGQLIGQIKTYANTGEINFRIADKQAAMDAVKDHFMNQQQPEALFDYDGYRVEYPSWWFNIRPSNTEPLLRFLAEAKDPEFLAARVAETRKILAPFEQR
;
A
#
# COMPACT_ATOMS: atom_id res chain seq x y z
N MET A 1 -5.99 -8.08 26.63
CA MET A 1 -5.82 -7.33 25.39
C MET A 1 -5.19 -8.25 24.36
N ASN A 2 -5.76 -8.33 23.14
CA ASN A 2 -5.31 -9.24 22.08
C ASN A 2 -5.04 -8.49 20.78
N ALA A 3 -4.38 -7.33 20.89
CA ALA A 3 -4.21 -6.40 19.78
C ALA A 3 -2.75 -6.16 19.36
N PHE A 4 -1.76 -6.70 20.10
CA PHE A 4 -0.36 -6.60 19.70
C PHE A 4 -0.02 -7.67 18.65
N HIS A 5 0.41 -7.24 17.48
CA HIS A 5 0.81 -8.09 16.36
C HIS A 5 2.27 -7.85 15.96
N ALA A 6 2.74 -8.62 14.99
CA ALA A 6 4.15 -8.57 14.56
C ALA A 6 4.62 -7.16 14.15
N TYR A 7 3.73 -6.30 13.62
CA TYR A 7 4.11 -5.02 13.01
C TYR A 7 3.47 -3.79 13.66
N ASP A 8 2.36 -3.96 14.37
CA ASP A 8 1.55 -2.86 14.91
C ASP A 8 0.65 -3.34 16.06
N VAL A 9 -0.09 -2.41 16.65
CA VAL A 9 -1.27 -2.71 17.46
C VAL A 9 -2.47 -2.64 16.55
N ARG A 10 -3.32 -3.68 16.50
CA ARG A 10 -4.50 -3.74 15.64
C ARG A 10 -5.56 -4.68 16.18
N GLY A 11 -6.82 -4.31 16.05
CA GLY A 11 -7.94 -5.17 16.47
C GLY A 11 -9.27 -4.46 16.33
N VAL A 12 -10.35 -5.14 16.70
CA VAL A 12 -11.69 -4.57 16.80
C VAL A 12 -11.74 -3.71 18.07
N TYR A 13 -11.90 -2.39 17.88
CA TYR A 13 -11.93 -1.45 19.00
C TYR A 13 -13.16 -1.69 19.89
N GLY A 14 -12.92 -1.74 21.20
CA GLY A 14 -13.94 -2.10 22.20
C GLY A 14 -14.06 -3.60 22.46
N VAL A 15 -13.39 -4.46 21.68
CA VAL A 15 -13.35 -5.92 21.84
C VAL A 15 -11.93 -6.41 22.12
N ASP A 16 -11.00 -6.22 21.19
CA ASP A 16 -9.61 -6.69 21.32
C ASP A 16 -8.77 -5.74 22.18
N PHE A 17 -9.09 -4.45 22.14
CA PHE A 17 -8.50 -3.40 22.97
C PHE A 17 -9.49 -2.25 23.20
N THR A 18 -9.32 -1.55 24.31
CA THR A 18 -10.22 -0.51 24.80
C THR A 18 -9.51 0.83 24.92
N ARG A 19 -10.27 1.89 25.19
CA ARG A 19 -9.71 3.22 25.50
C ARG A 19 -8.72 3.23 26.68
N ASP A 20 -8.99 2.38 27.71
CA ASP A 20 -8.11 2.27 28.88
C ASP A 20 -6.78 1.59 28.48
N ASP A 21 -6.82 0.62 27.56
CA ASP A 21 -5.62 0.01 27.00
C ASP A 21 -4.83 1.04 26.19
N VAL A 22 -5.50 1.82 25.33
CA VAL A 22 -4.89 2.90 24.53
C VAL A 22 -4.18 3.92 25.43
N TYR A 23 -4.83 4.34 26.53
CA TYR A 23 -4.22 5.24 27.50
C TYR A 23 -2.91 4.65 28.10
N LYS A 24 -2.95 3.39 28.53
CA LYS A 24 -1.77 2.69 29.04
C LYS A 24 -0.68 2.53 27.99
N ILE A 25 -1.07 2.20 26.74
CA ILE A 25 -0.14 2.11 25.61
C ILE A 25 0.56 3.46 25.42
N GLY A 26 -0.18 4.56 25.35
CA GLY A 26 0.37 5.91 25.19
C GLY A 26 1.40 6.25 26.27
N PHE A 27 1.07 5.97 27.54
CA PHE A 27 1.94 6.22 28.68
C PHE A 27 3.25 5.40 28.60
N HIS A 28 3.13 4.08 28.45
CA HIS A 28 4.29 3.19 28.46
C HIS A 28 5.13 3.29 27.19
N LEU A 29 4.51 3.58 26.04
CA LEU A 29 5.19 3.81 24.77
C LEU A 29 6.09 5.04 24.85
N ALA A 30 5.58 6.17 25.35
CA ALA A 30 6.33 7.40 25.51
C ALA A 30 7.57 7.22 26.40
N GLN A 31 7.40 6.52 27.52
CA GLN A 31 8.52 6.18 28.41
C GLN A 31 9.52 5.21 27.77
N TYR A 32 9.03 4.17 27.08
CA TYR A 32 9.88 3.16 26.46
C TYR A 32 10.76 3.76 25.35
N LEU A 33 10.19 4.64 24.51
CA LEU A 33 10.93 5.29 23.45
C LEU A 33 11.86 6.41 23.95
N GLY A 34 11.74 6.83 25.21
CA GLY A 34 12.53 7.93 25.78
C GLY A 34 12.32 9.24 25.04
N ALA A 35 11.16 9.41 24.41
CA ALA A 35 10.85 10.54 23.55
C ALA A 35 10.60 11.79 24.39
N LYS A 36 11.08 12.96 23.94
CA LYS A 36 10.70 14.28 24.48
C LYS A 36 9.39 14.77 23.91
N GLN A 37 9.12 14.38 22.67
CA GLN A 37 7.92 14.71 21.92
C GLN A 37 7.50 13.49 21.09
N VAL A 38 6.19 13.24 20.99
CA VAL A 38 5.60 12.22 20.11
C VAL A 38 4.69 12.90 19.11
N LEU A 39 4.94 12.64 17.83
CA LEU A 39 4.08 13.05 16.75
C LEU A 39 2.89 12.11 16.65
N VAL A 40 1.67 12.63 16.57
CA VAL A 40 0.44 11.80 16.48
C VAL A 40 -0.39 12.27 15.29
N GLY A 41 -0.73 11.32 14.43
CA GLY A 41 -1.71 11.48 13.36
C GLY A 41 -2.82 10.45 13.47
N ARG A 42 -3.94 10.68 12.78
CA ARG A 42 -5.05 9.72 12.75
C ARG A 42 -5.74 9.68 11.39
N ASP A 43 -6.36 8.54 11.10
CA ASP A 43 -7.28 8.41 9.98
C ASP A 43 -8.69 8.92 10.30
N ALA A 44 -9.60 8.78 9.32
CA ALA A 44 -10.99 9.26 9.43
C ALA A 44 -11.94 8.26 10.12
N ARG A 45 -11.47 7.11 10.62
CA ARG A 45 -12.33 6.12 11.30
C ARG A 45 -13.05 6.74 12.49
N PRO A 46 -14.34 6.38 12.73
CA PRO A 46 -15.12 6.94 13.84
C PRO A 46 -14.44 6.78 15.21
N SER A 47 -13.79 5.62 15.45
CA SER A 47 -13.06 5.35 16.70
C SER A 47 -11.74 6.10 16.85
N SER A 48 -11.17 6.64 15.74
CA SER A 48 -9.85 7.30 15.78
C SER A 48 -9.83 8.55 16.65
N VAL A 49 -10.97 9.24 16.82
CA VAL A 49 -11.07 10.42 17.68
C VAL A 49 -10.91 10.03 19.14
N GLU A 50 -11.66 9.03 19.62
CA GLU A 50 -11.55 8.56 21.01
C GLU A 50 -10.17 7.94 21.30
N ILE A 51 -9.64 7.16 20.36
CA ILE A 51 -8.29 6.60 20.47
C ILE A 51 -7.24 7.70 20.58
N HIS A 52 -7.36 8.76 19.77
CA HIS A 52 -6.46 9.92 19.82
C HIS A 52 -6.48 10.59 21.20
N ASP A 53 -7.67 10.84 21.75
CA ASP A 53 -7.81 11.50 23.05
C ASP A 53 -7.16 10.70 24.19
N TYR A 54 -7.38 9.37 24.22
CA TYR A 54 -6.80 8.53 25.27
C TYR A 54 -5.31 8.27 25.07
N LEU A 55 -4.84 8.10 23.83
CA LEU A 55 -3.43 7.94 23.50
C LEU A 55 -2.61 9.17 23.91
N THR A 56 -3.05 10.35 23.47
CA THR A 56 -2.35 11.61 23.75
C THR A 56 -2.36 11.94 25.23
N ARG A 57 -3.47 11.66 25.92
CA ARG A 57 -3.54 11.78 27.38
C ARG A 57 -2.52 10.88 28.07
N GLY A 58 -2.38 9.64 27.67
CA GLY A 58 -1.37 8.72 28.23
C GLY A 58 0.05 9.22 28.00
N ILE A 59 0.35 9.72 26.78
CA ILE A 59 1.65 10.30 26.45
C ILE A 59 1.95 11.53 27.33
N MET A 60 0.98 12.43 27.48
CA MET A 60 1.14 13.63 28.30
C MET A 60 1.30 13.30 29.79
N ASP A 61 0.59 12.30 30.31
CA ASP A 61 0.70 11.84 31.69
C ASP A 61 2.06 11.18 31.97
N ALA A 62 2.76 10.71 30.94
CA ALA A 62 4.16 10.28 31.02
C ALA A 62 5.17 11.47 31.02
N GLY A 63 4.70 12.70 30.95
CA GLY A 63 5.55 13.92 30.93
C GLY A 63 6.09 14.29 29.54
N VAL A 64 5.53 13.74 28.48
CA VAL A 64 6.00 13.88 27.09
C VAL A 64 5.04 14.75 26.29
N ASP A 65 5.58 15.70 25.51
CA ASP A 65 4.77 16.57 24.66
C ASP A 65 4.23 15.82 23.46
N VAL A 66 3.06 16.22 22.96
CA VAL A 66 2.42 15.72 21.76
C VAL A 66 2.39 16.81 20.69
N LEU A 67 2.85 16.46 19.49
CA LEU A 67 2.63 17.24 18.28
C LEU A 67 1.51 16.57 17.48
N ASP A 68 0.40 17.27 17.33
CA ASP A 68 -0.82 16.72 16.73
C ASP A 68 -0.97 17.15 15.26
N LEU A 69 -0.88 16.19 14.35
CA LEU A 69 -1.14 16.37 12.91
C LEU A 69 -2.64 16.36 12.57
N GLY A 70 -3.50 15.94 13.50
CA GLY A 70 -4.90 15.71 13.23
C GLY A 70 -5.11 14.60 12.19
N LEU A 71 -5.98 14.85 11.20
CA LEU A 71 -6.17 13.92 10.08
C LEU A 71 -4.93 13.89 9.18
N ALA A 72 -4.35 12.70 9.01
CA ALA A 72 -3.12 12.50 8.27
C ALA A 72 -3.10 11.15 7.54
N THR A 73 -2.43 11.10 6.39
CA THR A 73 -2.01 9.82 5.82
C THR A 73 -0.87 9.23 6.62
N THR A 74 -0.76 7.92 6.65
CA THR A 74 0.39 7.24 7.28
C THR A 74 1.74 7.74 6.72
N PRO A 75 1.93 7.91 5.40
CA PRO A 75 3.16 8.47 4.84
C PRO A 75 3.44 9.92 5.27
N LEU A 76 2.42 10.77 5.50
CA LEU A 76 2.63 12.11 6.04
C LEU A 76 3.27 12.06 7.44
N VAL A 77 2.81 11.14 8.29
CA VAL A 77 3.41 10.94 9.62
C VAL A 77 4.86 10.48 9.50
N TYR A 78 5.17 9.58 8.56
CA TYR A 78 6.55 9.14 8.32
C TYR A 78 7.44 10.27 7.82
N TYR A 79 6.96 11.05 6.86
CA TYR A 79 7.65 12.22 6.35
C TYR A 79 8.00 13.19 7.48
N ALA A 80 7.01 13.59 8.26
CA ALA A 80 7.19 14.50 9.40
C ALA A 80 8.22 13.96 10.40
N THR A 81 8.11 12.67 10.76
CA THR A 81 9.01 12.03 11.72
C THR A 81 10.45 12.09 11.25
N ALA A 82 10.70 11.71 10.00
CA ALA A 82 12.06 11.63 9.48
C ALA A 82 12.63 12.99 9.10
N LYS A 83 11.84 13.84 8.43
CA LYS A 83 12.29 15.16 7.93
C LYS A 83 12.63 16.12 9.05
N HIS A 84 11.85 16.14 10.13
CA HIS A 84 12.02 17.03 11.26
C HIS A 84 12.77 16.40 12.44
N GLY A 85 13.18 15.12 12.32
CA GLY A 85 13.97 14.43 13.34
C GLY A 85 13.21 14.17 14.63
N TYR A 86 11.89 13.92 14.57
CA TYR A 86 11.13 13.55 15.76
C TYR A 86 11.50 12.13 16.21
N HIS A 87 11.68 11.95 17.52
CA HIS A 87 12.14 10.70 18.12
C HIS A 87 11.10 9.57 18.07
N ALA A 88 9.82 9.94 18.02
CA ALA A 88 8.72 8.98 17.99
C ALA A 88 7.49 9.54 17.28
N SER A 89 6.75 8.65 16.62
CA SER A 89 5.44 8.98 16.08
C SER A 89 4.47 7.80 16.15
N VAL A 90 3.19 8.13 16.16
CA VAL A 90 2.09 7.17 16.10
C VAL A 90 1.08 7.63 15.07
N GLN A 91 0.74 6.74 14.13
CA GLN A 91 -0.43 6.88 13.29
C GLN A 91 -1.54 5.98 13.79
N ILE A 92 -2.69 6.56 14.10
CA ILE A 92 -3.91 5.86 14.52
C ILE A 92 -4.66 5.45 13.28
N THR A 93 -4.66 4.15 12.99
CA THR A 93 -5.29 3.57 11.78
C THR A 93 -5.33 2.05 11.86
N ALA A 94 -6.26 1.44 11.11
CA ALA A 94 -6.23 0.01 10.79
C ALA A 94 -6.02 -0.23 9.27
N SER A 95 -5.49 0.78 8.54
CA SER A 95 -5.20 0.69 7.11
C SER A 95 -6.43 0.21 6.31
N HIS A 96 -6.34 -0.96 5.71
CA HIS A 96 -7.37 -1.56 4.83
C HIS A 96 -8.41 -2.43 5.54
N ASN A 97 -8.33 -2.59 6.87
CA ASN A 97 -9.30 -3.41 7.61
C ASN A 97 -10.69 -2.75 7.63
N PRO A 98 -11.78 -3.51 7.86
CA PRO A 98 -13.13 -2.98 8.03
C PRO A 98 -13.23 -1.87 9.08
N LYS A 99 -14.32 -1.09 9.05
CA LYS A 99 -14.50 0.12 9.88
C LYS A 99 -14.46 -0.10 11.39
N GLU A 100 -14.78 -1.31 11.84
CA GLU A 100 -14.78 -1.71 13.26
C GLU A 100 -13.36 -1.88 13.82
N TYR A 101 -12.37 -2.10 12.93
CA TYR A 101 -10.98 -2.21 13.33
C TYR A 101 -10.35 -0.84 13.51
N ASN A 102 -9.37 -0.78 14.42
CA ASN A 102 -8.44 0.33 14.54
C ASN A 102 -7.09 -0.16 15.06
N GLY A 103 -6.12 0.74 15.20
CA GLY A 103 -4.79 0.34 15.64
C GLY A 103 -3.81 1.50 15.72
N LEU A 104 -2.54 1.16 15.98
CA LEU A 104 -1.45 2.10 16.16
C LEU A 104 -0.23 1.61 15.38
N LYS A 105 0.15 2.36 14.33
CA LYS A 105 1.45 2.19 13.66
C LYS A 105 2.46 3.10 14.34
N VAL A 106 3.49 2.50 14.95
CA VAL A 106 4.50 3.22 15.74
C VAL A 106 5.80 3.31 14.95
N SER A 107 6.42 4.48 14.98
CA SER A 107 7.76 4.67 14.44
C SER A 107 8.65 5.42 15.44
N ARG A 108 9.96 5.16 15.36
CA ARG A 108 11.00 5.94 16.04
C ARG A 108 11.72 6.85 15.06
N GLU A 109 12.75 7.52 15.50
CA GLU A 109 13.57 8.44 14.69
C GLU A 109 13.86 7.90 13.29
N GLY A 110 13.82 8.79 12.28
CA GLY A 110 13.97 8.43 10.87
C GLY A 110 12.80 7.64 10.31
N ALA A 111 11.63 7.70 10.92
CA ALA A 111 10.41 6.94 10.59
C ALA A 111 10.60 5.41 10.62
N MET A 112 11.61 4.93 11.34
CA MET A 112 11.87 3.49 11.45
C MET A 112 10.76 2.81 12.27
N PRO A 113 10.15 1.74 11.73
CA PRO A 113 9.01 1.09 12.38
C PRO A 113 9.40 0.41 13.69
N VAL A 114 8.47 0.42 14.65
CA VAL A 114 8.55 -0.33 15.91
C VAL A 114 7.60 -1.52 15.79
N GLY A 115 8.15 -2.70 15.50
CA GLY A 115 7.42 -3.96 15.50
C GLY A 115 7.47 -4.65 16.86
N TYR A 116 6.86 -5.84 16.94
CA TYR A 116 6.79 -6.61 18.17
C TYR A 116 8.19 -6.93 18.74
N ASP A 117 9.06 -7.50 17.91
CA ASP A 117 10.42 -7.88 18.28
C ASP A 117 11.34 -6.68 18.54
N SER A 118 10.98 -5.48 18.03
CA SER A 118 11.80 -4.26 18.14
C SER A 118 11.27 -3.25 19.16
N GLY A 119 10.22 -3.60 19.92
CA GLY A 119 9.73 -2.73 20.99
C GLY A 119 8.29 -2.91 21.43
N LEU A 120 7.34 -3.23 20.54
CA LEU A 120 5.94 -3.35 20.93
C LEU A 120 5.71 -4.48 21.96
N GLY A 121 6.47 -5.59 21.90
CA GLY A 121 6.39 -6.66 22.91
C GLY A 121 6.79 -6.19 24.32
N GLU A 122 7.77 -5.29 24.43
CA GLU A 122 8.11 -4.68 25.73
C GLU A 122 7.03 -3.69 26.20
N VAL A 123 6.42 -2.93 25.27
CA VAL A 123 5.28 -2.06 25.59
C VAL A 123 4.11 -2.89 26.08
N GLU A 124 3.76 -4.00 25.42
CA GLU A 124 2.72 -4.93 25.86
C GLU A 124 2.99 -5.47 27.27
N ARG A 125 4.21 -5.92 27.52
CA ARG A 125 4.61 -6.38 28.85
C ARG A 125 4.38 -5.31 29.90
N ARG A 126 4.80 -4.06 29.64
CA ARG A 126 4.61 -2.93 30.58
C ARG A 126 3.14 -2.63 30.82
N VAL A 127 2.34 -2.56 29.76
CA VAL A 127 0.89 -2.33 29.86
C VAL A 127 0.20 -3.36 30.77
N ASN A 128 0.64 -4.63 30.69
CA ASN A 128 0.05 -5.72 31.45
C ASN A 128 0.59 -5.83 32.90
N THR A 129 1.80 -5.31 33.19
CA THR A 129 2.48 -5.59 34.44
C THR A 129 2.85 -4.37 35.28
N ILE A 130 2.91 -3.17 34.68
CA ILE A 130 3.35 -1.95 35.36
C ILE A 130 2.17 -0.98 35.46
N PRO A 131 1.79 -0.54 36.69
CA PRO A 131 0.74 0.44 36.84
C PRO A 131 1.15 1.79 36.24
N VAL A 132 0.17 2.52 35.67
CA VAL A 132 0.39 3.91 35.24
C VAL A 132 0.45 4.81 36.47
N VAL A 133 1.52 5.56 36.60
CA VAL A 133 1.69 6.59 37.63
C VAL A 133 2.00 7.91 36.92
N PRO A 134 1.00 8.78 36.73
CA PRO A 134 1.22 10.07 36.05
C PRO A 134 2.27 10.91 36.78
N VAL A 135 3.08 11.62 35.98
CA VAL A 135 4.10 12.52 36.53
C VAL A 135 3.48 13.88 36.92
N ASP A 136 4.07 14.58 37.90
CA ASP A 136 3.58 15.89 38.35
C ASP A 136 3.56 16.94 37.20
N LYS A 137 4.61 16.96 36.39
CA LYS A 137 4.71 17.84 35.23
C LYS A 137 4.29 17.10 33.94
N ARG A 138 3.02 17.19 33.62
CA ARG A 138 2.47 16.63 32.38
C ARG A 138 3.00 17.33 31.14
N GLY A 139 3.08 16.57 30.03
CA GLY A 139 3.31 17.13 28.71
C GLY A 139 2.16 17.99 28.19
N ARG A 140 2.36 18.63 27.06
CA ARG A 140 1.38 19.49 26.38
C ARG A 140 1.10 18.96 24.99
N ILE A 141 -0.11 19.21 24.48
CA ILE A 141 -0.46 18.97 23.09
C ILE A 141 -0.42 20.27 22.31
N SER A 142 0.16 20.25 21.13
CA SER A 142 0.24 21.39 20.20
C SER A 142 -0.05 20.96 18.80
N PRO A 143 -0.86 21.69 18.02
CA PRO A 143 -1.11 21.35 16.62
C PRO A 143 0.15 21.55 15.78
N LEU A 144 0.32 20.69 14.77
CA LEU A 144 1.37 20.79 13.77
C LEU A 144 0.75 20.68 12.37
N ASP A 145 0.91 21.71 11.56
CA ASP A 145 0.50 21.69 10.15
C ASP A 145 1.73 21.72 9.23
N ILE A 146 1.97 20.62 8.54
CA ILE A 146 3.04 20.47 7.54
C ILE A 146 2.51 19.96 6.20
N ARG A 147 1.19 20.04 5.99
CA ARG A 147 0.56 19.52 4.77
C ARG A 147 1.13 20.16 3.52
N ALA A 148 1.25 21.48 3.49
CA ALA A 148 1.78 22.20 2.34
C ALA A 148 3.24 21.82 2.03
N GLU A 149 4.08 21.64 3.05
CA GLU A 149 5.45 21.17 2.90
C GLU A 149 5.52 19.76 2.30
N TYR A 150 4.68 18.86 2.80
CA TYR A 150 4.62 17.49 2.30
C TYR A 150 4.12 17.41 0.84
N VAL A 151 3.11 18.20 0.49
CA VAL A 151 2.62 18.31 -0.90
C VAL A 151 3.75 18.80 -1.82
N GLN A 152 4.48 19.87 -1.44
CA GLN A 152 5.63 20.36 -2.21
C GLN A 152 6.71 19.29 -2.36
N PHE A 153 7.01 18.55 -1.30
CA PHE A 153 7.95 17.44 -1.35
C PHE A 153 7.49 16.38 -2.37
N LEU A 154 6.24 15.95 -2.33
CA LEU A 154 5.70 14.97 -3.29
C LEU A 154 5.72 15.52 -4.72
N GLN A 155 5.32 16.77 -4.92
CA GLN A 155 5.33 17.42 -6.23
C GLN A 155 6.73 17.52 -6.83
N SER A 156 7.79 17.56 -6.01
CA SER A 156 9.17 17.60 -6.51
C SER A 156 9.58 16.34 -7.31
N PHE A 157 8.85 15.24 -7.14
CA PHE A 157 9.04 14.01 -7.92
C PHE A 157 8.14 13.93 -9.16
N LEU A 158 7.15 14.83 -9.28
CA LEU A 158 6.21 14.81 -10.37
C LEU A 158 6.84 15.44 -11.63
N ARG A 159 6.84 14.69 -12.72
CA ARG A 159 7.22 15.17 -14.05
C ARG A 159 5.97 15.59 -14.84
N ASP A 160 6.15 15.93 -16.09
CA ASP A 160 5.03 16.26 -16.97
C ASP A 160 4.18 15.01 -17.26
N ILE A 161 2.98 15.00 -16.68
CA ILE A 161 1.93 13.98 -16.88
C ILE A 161 0.67 14.57 -17.49
N THR A 162 0.76 15.77 -18.11
CA THR A 162 -0.41 16.48 -18.67
C THR A 162 -1.08 15.73 -19.82
N ASN A 163 -0.37 14.82 -20.46
CA ASN A 163 -0.87 13.97 -21.53
C ASN A 163 -1.73 12.78 -21.06
N LEU A 164 -1.84 12.51 -19.75
CA LEU A 164 -2.53 11.33 -19.25
C LEU A 164 -3.99 11.58 -18.87
N ASN A 165 -4.86 10.63 -19.21
CA ASN A 165 -6.18 10.46 -18.61
C ASN A 165 -6.03 9.47 -17.44
N ILE A 166 -6.39 9.89 -16.22
CA ILE A 166 -6.15 9.11 -15.01
C ILE A 166 -7.46 8.93 -14.24
N GLY A 167 -7.82 7.68 -13.94
CA GLY A 167 -8.85 7.35 -12.96
C GLY A 167 -8.21 7.20 -11.57
N ILE A 168 -8.80 7.82 -10.55
CA ILE A 168 -8.24 7.84 -9.19
C ILE A 168 -9.34 7.49 -8.21
N ASP A 169 -9.13 6.43 -7.44
CA ASP A 169 -10.01 6.00 -6.37
C ASP A 169 -9.29 6.15 -5.03
N CYS A 170 -9.83 6.99 -4.14
CA CYS A 170 -9.27 7.21 -2.82
C CYS A 170 -9.88 6.30 -1.75
N SER A 171 -10.80 5.39 -2.10
CA SER A 171 -11.47 4.45 -1.17
C SER A 171 -12.11 5.14 0.04
N ASN A 172 -12.57 6.38 -0.08
CA ASN A 172 -12.94 7.23 1.06
C ASN A 172 -11.84 7.33 2.15
N GLY A 173 -10.60 7.01 1.78
CA GLY A 173 -9.42 6.99 2.64
C GLY A 173 -8.68 8.33 2.70
N MET A 174 -7.57 8.29 3.40
CA MET A 174 -6.79 9.49 3.72
C MET A 174 -6.05 10.09 2.52
N ALA A 175 -5.86 9.35 1.40
CA ALA A 175 -5.30 9.90 0.17
C ALA A 175 -6.14 11.08 -0.37
N GLY A 176 -7.45 11.05 -0.15
CA GLY A 176 -8.38 12.14 -0.53
C GLY A 176 -8.05 13.50 0.09
N LEU A 177 -7.33 13.55 1.23
CA LEU A 177 -6.90 14.82 1.84
C LEU A 177 -5.89 15.60 1.00
N LEU A 178 -5.13 14.92 0.15
CA LEU A 178 -3.93 15.47 -0.48
C LEU A 178 -3.95 15.35 -2.01
N ILE A 179 -4.75 14.46 -2.56
CA ILE A 179 -4.65 14.07 -3.97
C ILE A 179 -4.92 15.23 -4.92
N HIS A 180 -5.85 16.13 -4.60
CA HIS A 180 -6.17 17.29 -5.41
C HIS A 180 -5.06 18.34 -5.42
N ASP A 181 -4.34 18.48 -4.31
CA ASP A 181 -3.19 19.39 -4.21
C ASP A 181 -1.98 18.81 -4.95
N ILE A 182 -1.83 17.47 -4.95
CA ILE A 182 -0.71 16.77 -5.61
C ILE A 182 -0.93 16.67 -7.12
N LEU A 183 -2.14 16.29 -7.55
CA LEU A 183 -2.53 16.09 -8.94
C LEU A 183 -3.69 17.02 -9.31
N PRO A 184 -3.44 18.34 -9.47
CA PRO A 184 -4.50 19.29 -9.73
C PRO A 184 -5.24 18.97 -11.04
N SER A 185 -6.54 19.21 -11.04
CA SER A 185 -7.36 19.09 -12.24
C SER A 185 -6.86 20.03 -13.33
N THR A 186 -6.72 19.56 -14.55
CA THR A 186 -6.27 20.36 -15.71
C THR A 186 -7.35 21.32 -16.21
N THR A 187 -8.60 21.21 -15.72
CA THR A 187 -9.73 22.09 -16.00
C THR A 187 -10.33 22.61 -14.71
N GLN A 188 -10.46 23.94 -14.58
CA GLN A 188 -11.36 24.55 -13.60
C GLN A 188 -12.78 24.03 -13.92
N HIS A 189 -13.44 23.39 -12.95
CA HIS A 189 -14.77 22.75 -13.00
C HIS A 189 -14.76 21.28 -13.49
N GLY A 190 -14.37 20.37 -12.62
CA GLY A 190 -14.82 18.98 -12.65
C GLY A 190 -15.80 18.75 -11.52
N ASN A 191 -17.08 18.63 -11.81
CA ASN A 191 -18.06 18.15 -10.85
C ASN A 191 -17.61 16.79 -10.31
N SER A 192 -17.51 16.67 -8.98
CA SER A 192 -17.47 15.36 -8.32
C SER A 192 -18.67 14.56 -8.82
N VAL A 193 -18.42 13.47 -9.51
CA VAL A 193 -19.48 12.56 -9.93
C VAL A 193 -19.90 11.79 -8.67
N LEU A 194 -20.92 12.29 -8.00
CA LEU A 194 -21.61 11.56 -6.94
C LEU A 194 -22.21 10.28 -7.57
N ALA A 195 -21.72 9.14 -7.17
CA ALA A 195 -22.33 7.86 -7.45
C ALA A 195 -23.70 7.82 -6.75
N GLY A 196 -24.77 7.69 -7.55
CA GLY A 196 -26.08 7.29 -7.03
C GLY A 196 -27.22 8.29 -7.17
N GLN A 197 -27.59 8.66 -8.39
CA GLN A 197 -29.00 8.97 -8.71
C GLN A 197 -29.33 8.46 -10.12
N PRO A 198 -30.46 7.75 -10.31
CA PRO A 198 -30.94 7.39 -11.64
C PRO A 198 -31.38 8.67 -12.38
N PRO A 199 -31.31 8.72 -13.73
CA PRO A 199 -31.68 9.90 -14.48
C PRO A 199 -33.17 10.18 -14.31
N ASP A 200 -33.48 11.36 -13.81
CA ASP A 200 -34.85 11.86 -13.69
C ASP A 200 -35.37 12.20 -15.09
N VAL A 201 -36.34 11.41 -15.55
CA VAL A 201 -37.07 11.64 -16.80
C VAL A 201 -38.22 12.57 -16.47
N ARG A 202 -38.08 13.86 -16.72
CA ARG A 202 -39.17 14.79 -17.12
C ARG A 202 -38.73 16.26 -17.12
N SER A 203 -38.53 16.83 -18.30
CA SER A 203 -39.05 18.16 -18.60
C SER A 203 -39.19 18.32 -20.12
N ASN A 204 -40.41 18.23 -20.58
CA ASN A 204 -40.86 18.71 -21.89
C ASN A 204 -40.75 20.23 -21.93
N THR A 205 -39.99 20.78 -22.86
CA THR A 205 -40.23 22.13 -23.43
C THR A 205 -39.94 22.10 -24.92
N PRO A 206 -40.78 22.74 -25.73
CA PRO A 206 -40.81 22.49 -27.18
C PRO A 206 -39.68 23.19 -27.98
N ALA A 207 -39.29 22.51 -29.02
CA ALA A 207 -38.33 22.97 -30.01
C ALA A 207 -38.77 24.26 -30.73
N GLN A 208 -37.91 25.28 -30.71
CA GLN A 208 -37.96 26.31 -31.69
C GLN A 208 -36.98 25.98 -32.85
N SER A 209 -37.58 25.94 -34.03
CA SER A 209 -36.90 25.73 -35.31
C SER A 209 -35.95 26.88 -35.63
N CYS A 210 -34.69 26.61 -35.90
CA CYS A 210 -33.80 27.49 -36.65
C CYS A 210 -33.17 26.71 -37.82
N GLY A 211 -33.20 27.34 -38.97
CA GLY A 211 -33.00 26.78 -40.28
C GLY A 211 -31.56 26.33 -40.63
N ASN A 212 -31.53 25.67 -41.74
CA ASN A 212 -30.41 25.13 -42.50
C ASN A 212 -29.15 26.03 -42.52
N ASP A 213 -28.08 25.57 -41.87
CA ASP A 213 -26.74 25.60 -42.46
C ASP A 213 -25.84 24.66 -41.65
N CYS A 214 -25.75 23.40 -42.02
CA CYS A 214 -25.02 22.37 -41.32
C CYS A 214 -24.16 21.51 -42.25
N SER A 215 -23.28 22.17 -43.04
CA SER A 215 -22.34 21.42 -43.87
C SER A 215 -20.87 21.85 -43.80
N THR A 216 -20.49 22.74 -42.85
CA THR A 216 -19.09 23.22 -42.75
C THR A 216 -18.52 23.26 -41.34
N ARG A 217 -19.07 22.52 -40.37
CA ARG A 217 -18.57 22.48 -38.99
C ARG A 217 -18.23 21.09 -38.47
N LEU A 218 -17.96 20.13 -39.31
CA LEU A 218 -17.56 18.77 -38.90
C LEU A 218 -16.04 18.55 -38.84
N ASP A 219 -15.22 19.50 -39.31
CA ASP A 219 -13.76 19.32 -39.40
C ASP A 219 -12.96 20.01 -38.27
N GLU A 220 -13.59 20.73 -37.31
CA GLU A 220 -12.88 21.34 -36.17
C GLU A 220 -13.05 20.63 -34.82
N ALA A 221 -13.90 19.62 -34.73
CA ALA A 221 -14.15 18.90 -33.46
C ALA A 221 -13.16 17.76 -33.18
N THR A 222 -12.15 17.53 -33.99
CA THR A 222 -11.12 16.49 -33.83
C THR A 222 -9.74 17.04 -33.56
N LYS A 223 -9.61 18.26 -33.03
CA LYS A 223 -8.39 18.63 -32.32
C LYS A 223 -8.42 17.92 -30.98
N LEU A 224 -7.78 16.74 -30.86
CA LEU A 224 -7.51 16.08 -29.61
C LEU A 224 -7.00 17.13 -28.62
N SER A 225 -7.74 17.31 -27.52
CA SER A 225 -7.27 18.08 -26.39
C SER A 225 -5.92 17.50 -25.98
N THR A 226 -4.86 18.29 -26.05
CA THR A 226 -3.49 17.87 -25.66
C THR A 226 -3.33 17.75 -24.16
N THR A 227 -4.38 18.06 -23.38
CA THR A 227 -4.41 18.00 -21.93
C THR A 227 -5.25 16.81 -21.47
N GLY A 228 -4.63 15.91 -20.69
CA GLY A 228 -5.33 14.77 -20.12
C GLY A 228 -6.23 15.17 -18.94
N HIS A 229 -7.13 14.28 -18.56
CA HIS A 229 -8.13 14.48 -17.52
C HIS A 229 -7.83 13.67 -16.26
N ARG A 230 -8.31 14.15 -15.11
CA ARG A 230 -8.28 13.47 -13.80
C ARG A 230 -9.72 13.19 -13.39
N TYR A 231 -10.06 11.93 -13.14
CA TYR A 231 -11.37 11.48 -12.72
C TYR A 231 -11.26 10.87 -11.33
N PHE A 232 -11.99 11.42 -10.35
CA PHE A 232 -11.89 11.02 -8.95
C PHE A 232 -13.12 10.22 -8.52
N LEU A 233 -12.89 9.15 -7.78
CA LEU A 233 -13.88 8.37 -7.05
C LEU A 233 -13.55 8.42 -5.57
N TYR A 234 -14.58 8.57 -4.73
CA TYR A 234 -14.53 8.39 -3.28
C TYR A 234 -13.40 9.19 -2.60
N ASP A 235 -13.17 10.41 -3.07
CA ASP A 235 -12.07 11.30 -2.71
C ASP A 235 -12.31 12.09 -1.42
N THR A 236 -13.51 11.99 -0.84
CA THR A 236 -13.82 12.57 0.48
C THR A 236 -13.54 11.52 1.56
N PRO A 237 -12.64 11.81 2.52
CA PRO A 237 -12.36 10.89 3.61
C PRO A 237 -13.60 10.60 4.46
N ASP A 238 -13.97 9.33 4.57
CA ASP A 238 -15.06 8.83 5.40
C ASP A 238 -14.70 7.45 5.94
N GLY A 239 -14.33 7.39 7.23
CA GLY A 239 -13.89 6.16 7.88
C GLY A 239 -14.97 5.10 8.07
N THR A 240 -16.21 5.32 7.58
CA THR A 240 -17.26 4.30 7.49
C THR A 240 -17.16 3.49 6.20
N PHE A 241 -16.35 3.96 5.21
CA PHE A 241 -16.14 3.34 3.90
C PHE A 241 -17.45 2.99 3.18
N PRO A 242 -18.32 3.99 2.88
CA PRO A 242 -19.69 3.73 2.44
C PRO A 242 -19.82 3.12 1.04
N ASN A 243 -18.76 3.21 0.20
CA ASN A 243 -18.82 2.75 -1.19
C ASN A 243 -18.23 1.35 -1.36
N HIS A 244 -17.05 1.10 -0.83
CA HIS A 244 -16.42 -0.22 -0.76
C HIS A 244 -15.38 -0.23 0.38
N GLU A 245 -14.94 -1.40 0.81
CA GLU A 245 -13.87 -1.53 1.79
C GLU A 245 -12.56 -0.94 1.24
N ALA A 246 -11.75 -0.34 2.10
CA ALA A 246 -10.51 0.32 1.71
C ALA A 246 -9.35 -0.68 1.47
N ASN A 247 -9.67 -1.85 0.90
CA ASN A 247 -8.69 -2.88 0.53
C ASN A 247 -8.55 -2.99 -0.99
N PRO A 248 -7.54 -2.37 -1.61
CA PRO A 248 -7.39 -2.33 -3.06
C PRO A 248 -6.99 -3.68 -3.68
N LEU A 249 -6.66 -4.70 -2.88
CA LEU A 249 -6.31 -6.02 -3.38
C LEU A 249 -7.53 -6.90 -3.67
N LEU A 250 -8.70 -6.54 -3.17
CA LEU A 250 -9.93 -7.28 -3.42
C LEU A 250 -10.53 -6.86 -4.77
N PRO A 251 -10.81 -7.80 -5.69
CA PRO A 251 -11.32 -7.49 -7.03
C PRO A 251 -12.62 -6.68 -7.03
N GLU A 252 -13.51 -6.93 -6.07
CA GLU A 252 -14.77 -6.22 -5.89
C GLU A 252 -14.56 -4.74 -5.59
N ASN A 253 -13.54 -4.37 -4.84
CA ASN A 253 -13.23 -2.99 -4.46
C ASN A 253 -12.64 -2.18 -5.62
N THR A 254 -12.18 -2.84 -6.67
CA THR A 254 -11.64 -2.19 -7.88
C THR A 254 -12.67 -2.04 -9.00
N ALA A 255 -13.89 -2.56 -8.82
CA ALA A 255 -14.89 -2.68 -9.89
C ALA A 255 -15.29 -1.31 -10.48
N ASP A 256 -15.53 -0.31 -9.63
CA ASP A 256 -15.93 1.03 -10.07
C ASP A 256 -14.79 1.76 -10.78
N LEU A 257 -13.56 1.65 -10.28
CA LEU A 257 -12.39 2.21 -10.95
C LEU A 257 -12.15 1.55 -12.31
N ARG A 258 -12.27 0.23 -12.41
CA ARG A 258 -12.11 -0.50 -13.69
C ARG A 258 -13.14 -0.05 -14.72
N ARG A 259 -14.40 0.12 -14.30
CA ARG A 259 -15.48 0.67 -15.14
C ARG A 259 -15.14 2.10 -15.58
N LEU A 260 -14.74 2.98 -14.64
CA LEU A 260 -14.33 4.35 -14.95
C LEU A 260 -13.21 4.42 -15.97
N VAL A 261 -12.16 3.59 -15.81
CA VAL A 261 -11.02 3.52 -16.75
C VAL A 261 -11.51 3.20 -18.17
N GLN A 262 -12.39 2.22 -18.32
CA GLN A 262 -12.91 1.80 -19.61
C GLN A 262 -13.86 2.86 -20.22
N GLU A 263 -14.78 3.42 -19.45
CA GLU A 263 -15.77 4.40 -19.92
C GLU A 263 -15.14 5.75 -20.30
N ARG A 264 -14.08 6.16 -19.59
CA ARG A 264 -13.39 7.44 -19.81
C ARG A 264 -12.14 7.34 -20.67
N GLY A 265 -11.76 6.14 -21.09
CA GLY A 265 -10.53 5.93 -21.85
C GLY A 265 -9.29 6.38 -21.08
N CYS A 266 -9.21 6.02 -19.79
CA CYS A 266 -8.04 6.36 -18.98
C CYS A 266 -6.82 5.56 -19.43
N ASP A 267 -5.65 6.17 -19.36
CA ASP A 267 -4.36 5.51 -19.59
C ASP A 267 -3.97 4.60 -18.43
N VAL A 268 -4.49 4.92 -17.23
CA VAL A 268 -4.24 4.18 -15.99
C VAL A 268 -5.32 4.49 -14.95
N GLY A 269 -5.68 3.50 -14.15
CA GLY A 269 -6.44 3.65 -12.91
C GLY A 269 -5.53 3.47 -11.70
N ILE A 270 -5.79 4.23 -10.63
CA ILE A 270 -5.04 4.18 -9.37
C ILE A 270 -6.04 4.06 -8.23
N ILE A 271 -5.80 3.13 -7.31
CA ILE A 271 -6.61 2.98 -6.09
C ILE A 271 -5.71 2.90 -4.86
N PHE A 272 -6.05 3.69 -3.84
CA PHE A 272 -5.34 3.74 -2.56
C PHE A 272 -6.08 2.95 -1.48
N ASP A 273 -5.36 2.51 -0.45
CA ASP A 273 -5.96 1.98 0.77
C ASP A 273 -6.35 3.09 1.76
N GLY A 274 -6.93 2.69 2.90
CA GLY A 274 -7.56 3.63 3.84
C GLY A 274 -6.64 4.67 4.44
N ASP A 275 -5.36 4.39 4.67
CA ASP A 275 -4.39 5.33 5.24
C ASP A 275 -3.32 5.80 4.24
N GLY A 276 -3.40 5.37 2.98
CA GLY A 276 -2.63 5.90 1.86
C GLY A 276 -1.18 5.44 1.79
N ASP A 277 -0.82 4.37 2.50
CA ASP A 277 0.51 3.78 2.41
C ASP A 277 0.63 2.72 1.30
N ARG A 278 -0.50 2.27 0.73
CA ARG A 278 -0.56 1.36 -0.41
C ARG A 278 -1.21 2.00 -1.62
N VAL A 279 -0.80 1.51 -2.79
CA VAL A 279 -1.44 1.84 -4.07
C VAL A 279 -1.43 0.63 -5.00
N VAL A 280 -2.52 0.48 -5.74
CA VAL A 280 -2.68 -0.55 -6.78
C VAL A 280 -3.08 0.11 -8.08
N PHE A 281 -2.76 -0.53 -9.20
CA PHE A 281 -2.93 0.02 -10.54
C PHE A 281 -3.82 -0.86 -11.41
N ILE A 282 -4.57 -0.19 -12.27
CA ILE A 282 -5.41 -0.77 -13.32
C ILE A 282 -4.86 -0.28 -14.66
N ASP A 283 -4.67 -1.17 -15.63
CA ASP A 283 -4.23 -0.78 -16.97
C ASP A 283 -5.33 -0.12 -17.79
N GLU A 284 -5.00 0.36 -18.97
CA GLU A 284 -5.92 1.04 -19.91
C GLU A 284 -7.09 0.16 -20.40
N LYS A 285 -7.03 -1.16 -20.15
CA LYS A 285 -8.11 -2.11 -20.47
C LYS A 285 -8.99 -2.43 -19.28
N GLY A 286 -8.75 -1.80 -18.12
CA GLY A 286 -9.44 -2.11 -16.88
C GLY A 286 -8.96 -3.40 -16.22
N GLN A 287 -7.75 -3.87 -16.51
CA GLN A 287 -7.18 -5.06 -15.90
C GLN A 287 -6.37 -4.70 -14.65
N PHE A 288 -6.57 -5.46 -13.60
CA PHE A 288 -5.78 -5.36 -12.38
C PHE A 288 -4.33 -5.76 -12.62
N ILE A 289 -3.39 -4.92 -12.19
CA ILE A 289 -1.96 -5.20 -12.28
C ILE A 289 -1.47 -5.67 -10.91
N PRO A 290 -0.92 -6.90 -10.80
CA PRO A 290 -0.30 -7.34 -9.56
C PRO A 290 0.78 -6.35 -9.08
N PRO A 291 0.75 -5.92 -7.80
CA PRO A 291 1.64 -4.86 -7.31
C PRO A 291 3.13 -5.15 -7.47
N ASP A 292 3.53 -6.41 -7.41
CA ASP A 292 4.93 -6.81 -7.63
C ASP A 292 5.41 -6.54 -9.07
N LEU A 293 4.57 -6.73 -10.10
CA LEU A 293 4.93 -6.38 -11.47
C LEU A 293 5.13 -4.87 -11.65
N MET A 294 4.44 -4.05 -10.86
CA MET A 294 4.66 -2.59 -10.85
C MET A 294 6.04 -2.19 -10.31
N LEU A 295 6.72 -3.05 -9.54
CA LEU A 295 8.13 -2.83 -9.17
C LEU A 295 9.06 -2.85 -10.39
N ALA A 296 8.80 -3.75 -11.34
CA ALA A 296 9.54 -3.76 -12.59
C ALA A 296 9.26 -2.48 -13.43
N VAL A 297 8.00 -2.01 -13.45
CA VAL A 297 7.64 -0.72 -14.08
C VAL A 297 8.35 0.45 -13.36
N LEU A 298 8.40 0.45 -12.04
CA LEU A 298 9.09 1.49 -11.25
C LEU A 298 10.58 1.58 -11.59
N GLY A 299 11.21 0.45 -11.94
CA GLY A 299 12.60 0.43 -12.42
C GLY A 299 12.85 1.37 -13.60
N HIS A 300 11.87 1.60 -14.48
CA HIS A 300 11.99 2.54 -15.59
C HIS A 300 12.10 4.00 -15.12
N ASN A 301 11.46 4.35 -14.00
CA ASN A 301 11.63 5.70 -13.41
C ASN A 301 13.08 5.94 -12.95
N TYR A 302 13.78 4.89 -12.58
CA TYR A 302 15.17 4.91 -12.10
C TYR A 302 16.18 4.44 -13.15
N ALA A 303 15.78 4.25 -14.42
CA ALA A 303 16.62 3.64 -15.45
C ALA A 303 17.99 4.33 -15.62
N ALA A 304 18.04 5.65 -15.55
CA ALA A 304 19.31 6.40 -15.65
C ALA A 304 20.25 6.12 -14.46
N GLN A 305 19.70 6.03 -13.25
CA GLN A 305 20.49 5.73 -12.04
C GLN A 305 20.98 4.27 -12.05
N LEU A 306 20.12 3.33 -12.40
CA LEU A 306 20.46 1.91 -12.50
C LEU A 306 21.52 1.65 -13.57
N LYS A 307 21.42 2.33 -14.73
CA LYS A 307 22.42 2.25 -15.80
C LYS A 307 23.77 2.85 -15.39
N ALA A 308 23.76 3.95 -14.63
CA ALA A 308 24.99 4.61 -14.18
C ALA A 308 25.76 3.77 -13.15
N LYS A 309 25.04 3.10 -12.24
CA LYS A 309 25.61 2.21 -11.22
C LYS A 309 24.54 1.20 -10.79
N PRO A 310 24.87 -0.10 -10.75
CA PRO A 310 23.96 -1.10 -10.17
C PRO A 310 23.56 -0.73 -8.75
N GLN A 311 22.25 -0.85 -8.45
CA GLN A 311 21.66 -0.46 -7.17
C GLN A 311 20.89 -1.62 -6.55
N PRO A 312 20.93 -1.79 -5.21
CA PRO A 312 20.06 -2.75 -4.52
C PRO A 312 18.58 -2.36 -4.65
N ILE A 313 17.76 -3.36 -4.95
CA ILE A 313 16.28 -3.26 -4.97
C ILE A 313 15.75 -4.36 -4.07
N LEU A 314 14.85 -4.03 -3.15
CA LEU A 314 14.33 -4.98 -2.19
C LEU A 314 12.91 -5.41 -2.53
N VAL A 315 12.66 -6.72 -2.58
CA VAL A 315 11.34 -7.29 -2.87
C VAL A 315 10.95 -8.29 -1.79
N ASP A 316 9.65 -8.49 -1.58
CA ASP A 316 9.21 -9.52 -0.64
C ASP A 316 9.35 -10.94 -1.23
N ILE A 317 9.35 -11.92 -0.35
CA ILE A 317 9.54 -13.33 -0.69
C ILE A 317 8.48 -13.91 -1.66
N ARG A 318 7.37 -13.20 -1.89
CA ARG A 318 6.26 -13.58 -2.77
C ARG A 318 6.38 -13.00 -4.18
N THR A 319 7.30 -12.04 -4.38
CA THR A 319 7.47 -11.31 -5.64
C THR A 319 7.82 -12.26 -6.79
N SER A 320 7.21 -12.04 -7.95
CA SER A 320 7.45 -12.79 -9.18
C SER A 320 8.94 -12.77 -9.58
N LYS A 321 9.45 -13.93 -10.04
CA LYS A 321 10.79 -14.03 -10.62
C LYS A 321 10.95 -13.15 -11.87
N ALA A 322 9.85 -12.88 -12.59
CA ALA A 322 9.80 -11.95 -13.72
C ALA A 322 10.30 -10.54 -13.38
N VAL A 323 10.06 -10.07 -12.16
CA VAL A 323 10.52 -8.73 -11.69
C VAL A 323 12.04 -8.69 -11.65
N GLN A 324 12.67 -9.72 -11.08
CA GLN A 324 14.13 -9.83 -11.04
C GLN A 324 14.72 -9.95 -12.46
N GLU A 325 14.13 -10.81 -13.31
CA GLU A 325 14.56 -11.01 -14.68
C GLU A 325 14.47 -9.72 -15.51
N HIS A 326 13.47 -8.86 -15.23
CA HIS A 326 13.29 -7.58 -15.90
C HIS A 326 14.27 -6.51 -15.39
N LEU A 327 14.49 -6.42 -14.08
CA LEU A 327 15.31 -5.35 -13.47
C LEU A 327 16.81 -5.62 -13.57
N ALA A 328 17.26 -6.88 -13.62
CA ALA A 328 18.66 -7.23 -13.64
C ALA A 328 19.42 -6.65 -14.85
N PRO A 329 18.92 -6.73 -16.10
CA PRO A 329 19.55 -6.09 -17.26
C PRO A 329 19.63 -4.56 -17.17
N MET A 330 18.75 -3.94 -16.37
CA MET A 330 18.75 -2.48 -16.15
C MET A 330 19.80 -2.05 -15.11
N GLY A 331 20.41 -2.98 -14.37
CA GLY A 331 21.34 -2.73 -13.27
C GLY A 331 20.73 -2.87 -11.88
N GLY A 332 19.52 -3.44 -11.77
CA GLY A 332 18.88 -3.74 -10.50
C GLY A 332 19.49 -4.97 -9.82
N LEU A 333 20.03 -4.80 -8.62
CA LEU A 333 20.52 -5.89 -7.77
C LEU A 333 19.37 -6.31 -6.83
N VAL A 334 18.46 -7.15 -7.35
CA VAL A 334 17.24 -7.53 -6.62
C VAL A 334 17.59 -8.48 -5.47
N GLN A 335 17.15 -8.13 -4.27
CA GLN A 335 17.26 -8.94 -3.06
C GLN A 335 15.86 -9.27 -2.55
N THR A 336 15.63 -10.53 -2.22
CA THR A 336 14.38 -11.02 -1.63
C THR A 336 14.44 -10.94 -0.11
N TRP A 337 13.33 -10.55 0.55
CA TRP A 337 13.28 -10.41 2.00
C TRP A 337 11.91 -10.83 2.59
N ARG A 338 11.80 -10.77 3.92
CA ARG A 338 10.59 -11.07 4.68
C ARG A 338 9.47 -10.09 4.37
N VAL A 339 8.22 -10.58 4.42
CA VAL A 339 7.01 -9.75 4.31
C VAL A 339 6.84 -8.86 5.54
N GLY A 340 6.47 -7.62 5.32
CA GLY A 340 6.03 -6.67 6.35
C GLY A 340 6.92 -5.46 6.53
N ARG A 341 6.26 -4.32 6.72
CA ARG A 341 6.89 -3.00 6.77
C ARG A 341 8.09 -2.92 7.72
N ALA A 342 7.97 -3.51 8.91
CA ALA A 342 9.05 -3.45 9.90
C ALA A 342 10.35 -4.08 9.39
N TYR A 343 10.25 -5.13 8.60
CA TYR A 343 11.40 -5.81 8.02
C TYR A 343 11.89 -5.15 6.75
N MET A 344 10.95 -4.75 5.87
CA MET A 344 11.28 -4.15 4.57
C MET A 344 12.00 -2.80 4.73
N ALA A 345 11.46 -1.87 5.53
CA ALA A 345 12.06 -0.56 5.73
C ALA A 345 13.46 -0.65 6.38
N SER A 346 13.61 -1.50 7.40
CA SER A 346 14.90 -1.70 8.08
C SER A 346 15.95 -2.29 7.13
N ARG A 347 15.57 -3.32 6.36
CA ARG A 347 16.49 -3.97 5.42
C ARG A 347 16.85 -3.06 4.26
N LEU A 348 15.87 -2.31 3.70
CA LEU A 348 16.14 -1.37 2.62
C LEU A 348 17.16 -0.30 3.05
N LYS A 349 17.04 0.19 4.29
CA LYS A 349 18.00 1.14 4.88
C LYS A 349 19.38 0.51 5.07
N GLU A 350 19.44 -0.73 5.57
CA GLU A 350 20.69 -1.46 5.81
C GLU A 350 21.52 -1.63 4.52
N ILE A 351 20.85 -1.96 3.42
CA ILE A 351 21.50 -2.18 2.12
C ILE A 351 21.65 -0.90 1.28
N ASP A 352 21.22 0.25 1.77
CA ASP A 352 21.07 1.51 1.02
C ASP A 352 20.33 1.31 -0.31
N GLY A 353 19.24 0.53 -0.25
CA GLY A 353 18.47 0.15 -1.43
C GLY A 353 17.76 1.34 -2.06
N LEU A 354 17.71 1.38 -3.38
CA LEU A 354 17.14 2.48 -4.16
C LEU A 354 15.62 2.57 -3.97
N PHE A 355 14.94 1.45 -4.11
CA PHE A 355 13.53 1.25 -3.82
C PHE A 355 13.24 -0.21 -3.48
N GLY A 356 12.04 -0.47 -3.02
CA GLY A 356 11.56 -1.83 -2.79
C GLY A 356 10.05 -1.90 -2.80
N GLY A 357 9.48 -3.10 -2.62
CA GLY A 357 8.05 -3.23 -2.47
C GLY A 357 7.58 -4.63 -2.16
N GLU A 358 6.29 -4.71 -1.91
CA GLU A 358 5.61 -5.94 -1.50
C GLU A 358 4.43 -6.25 -2.43
N LEU A 359 4.10 -7.53 -2.55
CA LEU A 359 2.89 -8.00 -3.24
C LEU A 359 1.61 -7.37 -2.68
N ALA A 360 1.67 -6.86 -1.45
CA ALA A 360 0.56 -6.17 -0.79
C ALA A 360 0.34 -4.72 -1.26
N GLY A 361 1.15 -4.18 -2.18
CA GLY A 361 1.00 -2.82 -2.72
C GLY A 361 1.73 -1.73 -1.93
N HIS A 362 2.63 -2.10 -1.00
CA HIS A 362 3.58 -1.17 -0.39
C HIS A 362 4.78 -0.95 -1.32
N TYR A 363 5.20 0.30 -1.48
CA TYR A 363 6.40 0.68 -2.22
C TYR A 363 7.26 1.58 -1.34
N TYR A 364 8.51 1.20 -1.16
CA TYR A 364 9.50 1.82 -0.27
C TYR A 364 10.54 2.57 -1.09
N PHE A 365 10.99 3.74 -0.62
CA PHE A 365 11.92 4.57 -1.37
C PHE A 365 13.04 5.10 -0.48
N ARG A 366 14.29 5.03 -0.97
CA ARG A 366 15.43 5.68 -0.32
C ARG A 366 15.17 7.17 -0.13
N ASP A 367 14.66 7.82 -1.17
CA ASP A 367 14.37 9.26 -1.16
C ASP A 367 13.17 9.63 -0.27
N PHE A 368 12.48 8.63 0.27
CA PHE A 368 11.42 8.76 1.27
C PHE A 368 11.83 8.11 2.61
N PHE A 369 13.07 8.31 3.01
CA PHE A 369 13.60 7.79 4.28
C PHE A 369 13.44 6.27 4.46
N TYR A 370 13.51 5.52 3.36
CA TYR A 370 13.29 4.07 3.30
C TYR A 370 11.89 3.61 3.75
N SER A 371 10.96 4.55 3.87
CA SER A 371 9.56 4.28 4.21
C SER A 371 8.71 4.06 2.97
N ASP A 372 7.53 3.49 3.18
CA ASP A 372 6.52 3.27 2.15
C ASP A 372 5.60 4.47 1.97
N SER A 373 5.15 4.69 0.72
CA SER A 373 4.20 5.73 0.37
C SER A 373 3.44 5.38 -0.90
N GLY A 374 2.13 5.18 -0.78
CA GLY A 374 1.25 4.99 -1.93
C GLY A 374 1.21 6.21 -2.84
N LEU A 375 1.16 7.43 -2.26
CA LEU A 375 1.14 8.67 -3.03
C LEU A 375 2.43 8.90 -3.83
N LEU A 376 3.60 8.68 -3.23
CA LEU A 376 4.87 8.80 -3.94
C LEU A 376 5.01 7.73 -5.03
N ALA A 377 4.59 6.49 -4.75
CA ALA A 377 4.57 5.41 -5.73
C ALA A 377 3.68 5.77 -6.93
N ALA A 378 2.47 6.30 -6.67
CA ALA A 378 1.57 6.77 -7.72
C ALA A 378 2.25 7.82 -8.61
N ILE A 379 2.88 8.85 -8.04
CA ILE A 379 3.59 9.90 -8.76
C ILE A 379 4.68 9.31 -9.67
N GLN A 380 5.56 8.47 -9.09
CA GLN A 380 6.69 7.92 -9.83
C GLN A 380 6.25 6.97 -10.95
N LEU A 381 5.20 6.18 -10.71
CA LEU A 381 4.64 5.29 -11.72
C LEU A 381 3.87 6.07 -12.81
N LEU A 382 3.16 7.15 -12.47
CA LEU A 382 2.54 8.05 -13.45
C LEU A 382 3.58 8.69 -14.37
N ASN A 383 4.76 9.05 -13.87
CA ASN A 383 5.86 9.53 -14.70
C ASN A 383 6.25 8.49 -15.76
N VAL A 384 6.33 7.20 -15.40
CA VAL A 384 6.63 6.12 -16.35
C VAL A 384 5.51 5.95 -17.37
N VAL A 385 4.24 5.97 -16.93
CA VAL A 385 3.09 5.85 -17.85
C VAL A 385 3.07 7.00 -18.86
N ALA A 386 3.39 8.23 -18.43
CA ALA A 386 3.48 9.39 -19.33
C ALA A 386 4.63 9.23 -20.36
N ASP A 387 5.77 8.70 -19.95
CA ASP A 387 6.89 8.41 -20.85
C ASP A 387 6.54 7.30 -21.85
N LEU A 388 5.89 6.22 -21.40
CA LEU A 388 5.39 5.15 -22.26
C LEU A 388 4.41 5.71 -23.31
N LYS A 389 3.44 6.51 -22.89
CA LYS A 389 2.46 7.11 -23.81
C LYS A 389 3.13 8.01 -24.86
N ARG A 390 4.13 8.82 -24.47
CA ARG A 390 4.94 9.61 -25.42
C ARG A 390 5.70 8.75 -26.42
N ALA A 391 6.11 7.54 -26.00
CA ALA A 391 6.76 6.55 -26.86
C ALA A 391 5.78 5.69 -27.68
N GLY A 392 4.46 5.94 -27.59
CA GLY A 392 3.43 5.16 -28.30
C GLY A 392 3.18 3.77 -27.70
N GLN A 393 3.55 3.56 -26.42
CA GLN A 393 3.35 2.31 -25.69
C GLN A 393 2.35 2.52 -24.55
N SER A 394 1.53 1.51 -24.26
CA SER A 394 0.64 1.51 -23.08
C SER A 394 1.26 0.80 -21.89
N LEU A 395 0.68 1.05 -20.69
CA LEU A 395 1.07 0.34 -19.47
C LEU A 395 0.82 -1.16 -19.61
N GLY A 396 -0.35 -1.57 -20.11
CA GLY A 396 -0.70 -2.98 -20.31
C GLY A 396 0.23 -3.69 -21.30
N GLN A 397 0.76 -2.98 -22.31
CA GLN A 397 1.78 -3.55 -23.22
C GLN A 397 3.10 -3.82 -22.50
N LEU A 398 3.58 -2.90 -21.66
CA LEU A 398 4.78 -3.11 -20.86
C LEU A 398 4.57 -4.26 -19.86
N ILE A 399 3.45 -4.29 -19.15
CA ILE A 399 3.10 -5.40 -18.23
C ILE A 399 3.09 -6.74 -18.97
N GLY A 400 2.55 -6.80 -20.19
CA GLY A 400 2.57 -8.01 -21.03
C GLY A 400 3.98 -8.51 -21.38
N GLN A 401 4.95 -7.61 -21.49
CA GLN A 401 6.37 -7.96 -21.68
C GLN A 401 7.03 -8.45 -20.40
N ILE A 402 6.66 -7.89 -19.24
CA ILE A 402 7.21 -8.28 -17.92
C ILE A 402 6.64 -9.62 -17.47
N LYS A 403 5.33 -9.85 -17.63
CA LYS A 403 4.60 -11.01 -17.13
C LYS A 403 4.92 -12.28 -17.92
N THR A 404 6.08 -12.88 -17.65
CA THR A 404 6.58 -14.08 -18.35
C THR A 404 6.24 -15.39 -17.65
N TYR A 405 5.57 -15.34 -16.49
CA TYR A 405 5.17 -16.49 -15.70
C TYR A 405 3.65 -16.57 -15.54
N ALA A 406 3.08 -17.78 -15.60
CA ALA A 406 1.76 -18.06 -15.08
C ALA A 406 1.84 -18.10 -13.54
N ASN A 407 0.83 -17.57 -12.85
CA ASN A 407 0.79 -17.38 -11.40
C ASN A 407 -0.48 -18.02 -10.83
N THR A 408 -0.37 -18.69 -9.67
CA THR A 408 -1.52 -19.31 -8.98
C THR A 408 -2.37 -18.34 -8.19
N GLY A 409 -1.87 -17.13 -7.89
CA GLY A 409 -2.34 -16.37 -6.75
C GLY A 409 -2.03 -17.06 -5.41
N GLU A 410 -2.38 -16.45 -4.29
CA GLU A 410 -2.24 -17.09 -2.97
C GLU A 410 -3.35 -18.13 -2.78
N ILE A 411 -2.98 -19.40 -2.58
CA ILE A 411 -3.87 -20.52 -2.23
C ILE A 411 -3.78 -20.74 -0.73
N ASN A 412 -4.92 -20.73 -0.05
CA ASN A 412 -5.00 -20.86 1.39
C ASN A 412 -5.41 -22.28 1.81
N PHE A 413 -4.72 -22.83 2.83
CA PHE A 413 -4.99 -24.13 3.41
C PHE A 413 -5.21 -23.99 4.92
N ARG A 414 -6.21 -24.70 5.48
CA ARG A 414 -6.43 -24.78 6.92
C ARG A 414 -5.66 -25.96 7.49
N ILE A 415 -4.50 -25.70 8.08
CA ILE A 415 -3.57 -26.71 8.57
C ILE A 415 -3.14 -26.40 9.99
N ALA A 416 -3.21 -27.39 10.89
CA ALA A 416 -2.80 -27.22 12.28
C ALA A 416 -1.27 -27.22 12.42
N ASP A 417 -0.62 -28.27 11.96
CA ASP A 417 0.86 -28.36 11.96
C ASP A 417 1.43 -27.80 10.66
N LYS A 418 1.54 -26.47 10.66
CA LYS A 418 2.01 -25.72 9.48
C LYS A 418 3.47 -26.04 9.17
N GLN A 419 4.31 -26.27 10.20
CA GLN A 419 5.73 -26.52 9.98
C GLN A 419 5.95 -27.88 9.29
N ALA A 420 5.34 -28.94 9.80
CA ALA A 420 5.44 -30.27 9.18
C ALA A 420 4.89 -30.28 7.73
N ALA A 421 3.80 -29.55 7.48
CA ALA A 421 3.23 -29.41 6.15
C ALA A 421 4.17 -28.66 5.18
N MET A 422 4.79 -27.56 5.63
CA MET A 422 5.78 -26.82 4.84
C MET A 422 7.00 -27.67 4.52
N ASP A 423 7.54 -28.38 5.52
CA ASP A 423 8.68 -29.27 5.33
C ASP A 423 8.36 -30.40 4.34
N ALA A 424 7.19 -31.00 4.43
CA ALA A 424 6.75 -32.05 3.50
C ALA A 424 6.72 -31.56 2.04
N VAL A 425 6.21 -30.35 1.78
CA VAL A 425 6.18 -29.76 0.43
C VAL A 425 7.60 -29.45 -0.06
N LYS A 426 8.40 -28.78 0.78
CA LYS A 426 9.78 -28.41 0.45
C LYS A 426 10.61 -29.66 0.12
N ASP A 427 10.62 -30.66 1.00
CA ASP A 427 11.45 -31.84 0.87
C ASP A 427 11.03 -32.68 -0.33
N HIS A 428 9.72 -32.77 -0.61
CA HIS A 428 9.21 -33.48 -1.77
C HIS A 428 9.78 -32.92 -3.08
N PHE A 429 9.73 -31.60 -3.30
CA PHE A 429 10.21 -31.01 -4.54
C PHE A 429 11.74 -30.94 -4.60
N MET A 430 12.42 -30.72 -3.48
CA MET A 430 13.89 -30.72 -3.43
C MET A 430 14.48 -32.13 -3.67
N ASN A 431 13.77 -33.20 -3.29
CA ASN A 431 14.18 -34.58 -3.62
C ASN A 431 13.99 -34.92 -5.10
N GLN A 432 13.10 -34.24 -5.82
CA GLN A 432 12.92 -34.42 -7.27
C GLN A 432 13.95 -33.65 -8.09
N GLN A 433 14.31 -32.45 -7.66
CA GLN A 433 15.22 -31.57 -8.39
C GLN A 433 16.00 -30.67 -7.44
N GLN A 434 17.29 -30.49 -7.67
CA GLN A 434 18.11 -29.51 -6.96
C GLN A 434 17.63 -28.09 -7.26
N PRO A 435 17.28 -27.26 -6.26
CA PRO A 435 16.86 -25.87 -6.46
C PRO A 435 18.04 -24.97 -6.84
N GLU A 436 17.76 -23.89 -7.57
CA GLU A 436 18.70 -22.80 -7.80
C GLU A 436 18.91 -21.93 -6.55
N ALA A 437 17.81 -21.72 -5.78
CA ALA A 437 17.84 -20.96 -4.53
C ALA A 437 16.79 -21.49 -3.54
N LEU A 438 17.12 -21.37 -2.25
CA LEU A 438 16.23 -21.63 -1.12
C LEU A 438 16.32 -20.46 -0.15
N PHE A 439 15.14 -19.90 0.19
CA PHE A 439 14.99 -18.89 1.22
C PHE A 439 14.07 -19.45 2.33
N ASP A 440 14.48 -19.33 3.60
CA ASP A 440 13.84 -19.96 4.76
C ASP A 440 13.48 -19.01 5.90
N TYR A 441 13.49 -17.70 5.64
CA TYR A 441 13.29 -16.67 6.67
C TYR A 441 11.84 -16.15 6.81
N ASP A 442 10.90 -16.59 5.93
CA ASP A 442 9.46 -16.34 6.04
C ASP A 442 8.69 -17.48 5.35
N GLY A 443 8.63 -18.64 6.02
CA GLY A 443 8.33 -19.91 5.37
C GLY A 443 9.44 -20.31 4.41
N TYR A 444 9.09 -21.01 3.33
CA TYR A 444 10.04 -21.41 2.31
C TYR A 444 9.71 -20.79 0.95
N ARG A 445 10.71 -20.23 0.28
CA ARG A 445 10.69 -19.98 -1.14
C ARG A 445 11.76 -20.86 -1.79
N VAL A 446 11.35 -21.70 -2.73
CA VAL A 446 12.22 -22.63 -3.46
C VAL A 446 12.15 -22.28 -4.93
N GLU A 447 13.31 -21.99 -5.53
CA GLU A 447 13.41 -21.56 -6.93
C GLU A 447 14.10 -22.61 -7.78
N TYR A 448 13.54 -22.84 -8.97
CA TYR A 448 14.06 -23.69 -10.04
C TYR A 448 14.16 -22.87 -11.35
N PRO A 449 14.82 -23.34 -12.40
CA PRO A 449 15.02 -22.59 -13.64
C PRO A 449 13.74 -22.09 -14.30
N SER A 450 12.65 -22.86 -14.25
CA SER A 450 11.39 -22.57 -14.96
C SER A 450 10.18 -22.33 -14.05
N TRP A 451 10.33 -22.50 -12.75
CA TRP A 451 9.26 -22.32 -11.78
C TRP A 451 9.80 -22.04 -10.38
N TRP A 452 8.94 -21.60 -9.49
CA TRP A 452 9.23 -21.42 -8.07
C TRP A 452 7.94 -21.51 -7.26
N PHE A 453 8.08 -21.72 -5.96
CA PHE A 453 6.96 -21.61 -5.03
C PHE A 453 7.39 -20.95 -3.72
N ASN A 454 6.41 -20.33 -3.06
CA ASN A 454 6.49 -19.88 -1.68
C ASN A 454 5.39 -20.57 -0.86
N ILE A 455 5.76 -21.13 0.28
CA ILE A 455 4.83 -21.71 1.25
C ILE A 455 5.16 -21.17 2.63
N ARG A 456 4.17 -20.53 3.28
CA ARG A 456 4.40 -19.82 4.55
C ARG A 456 3.15 -19.79 5.43
N PRO A 457 3.32 -19.65 6.78
CA PRO A 457 2.17 -19.35 7.62
C PRO A 457 1.67 -17.92 7.35
N SER A 458 0.37 -17.69 7.46
CA SER A 458 -0.16 -16.32 7.52
C SER A 458 0.21 -15.69 8.86
N ASN A 459 0.62 -14.41 8.84
CA ASN A 459 0.95 -13.66 10.06
C ASN A 459 -0.30 -13.11 10.79
N THR A 460 -1.45 -13.12 10.11
CA THR A 460 -2.71 -12.52 10.60
C THR A 460 -3.86 -13.52 10.74
N GLU A 461 -3.75 -14.69 10.11
CA GLU A 461 -4.81 -15.70 10.04
C GLU A 461 -4.28 -17.11 10.34
N PRO A 462 -5.11 -18.04 10.83
CA PRO A 462 -4.70 -19.42 11.10
C PRO A 462 -4.57 -20.27 9.82
N LEU A 463 -3.98 -19.71 8.76
CA LEU A 463 -3.86 -20.30 7.43
C LEU A 463 -2.39 -20.59 7.08
N LEU A 464 -2.18 -21.61 6.26
CA LEU A 464 -0.97 -21.85 5.49
C LEU A 464 -1.22 -21.33 4.06
N ARG A 465 -0.34 -20.48 3.55
CA ARG A 465 -0.43 -19.86 2.23
C ARG A 465 0.58 -20.48 1.30
N PHE A 466 0.14 -20.79 0.09
CA PHE A 466 0.97 -21.30 -1.01
C PHE A 466 0.79 -20.39 -2.23
N LEU A 467 1.89 -20.02 -2.84
CA LEU A 467 1.94 -19.28 -4.10
C LEU A 467 3.00 -19.93 -5.00
N ALA A 468 2.71 -20.12 -6.27
CA ALA A 468 3.67 -20.66 -7.22
C ALA A 468 3.55 -19.98 -8.60
N GLU A 469 4.67 -19.96 -9.31
CA GLU A 469 4.73 -19.52 -10.69
C GLU A 469 5.54 -20.50 -11.54
N ALA A 470 5.15 -20.63 -12.80
CA ALA A 470 5.93 -21.34 -13.80
C ALA A 470 5.81 -20.67 -15.18
N LYS A 471 6.83 -20.88 -16.04
CA LYS A 471 6.79 -20.40 -17.44
C LYS A 471 5.71 -21.14 -18.24
N ASP A 472 5.45 -22.40 -17.92
CA ASP A 472 4.42 -23.23 -18.54
C ASP A 472 3.20 -23.37 -17.62
N PRO A 473 2.00 -22.92 -18.04
CA PRO A 473 0.78 -23.02 -17.24
C PRO A 473 0.33 -24.46 -16.95
N GLU A 474 0.54 -25.40 -17.86
CA GLU A 474 0.15 -26.81 -17.66
C GLU A 474 1.07 -27.46 -16.60
N PHE A 475 2.36 -27.18 -16.69
CA PHE A 475 3.32 -27.58 -15.67
C PHE A 475 2.96 -26.99 -14.30
N LEU A 476 2.60 -25.72 -14.23
CA LEU A 476 2.16 -25.08 -12.99
C LEU A 476 0.94 -25.80 -12.38
N ALA A 477 -0.07 -26.08 -13.20
CA ALA A 477 -1.27 -26.81 -12.76
C ALA A 477 -0.93 -28.19 -12.18
N ALA A 478 0.01 -28.90 -12.81
CA ALA A 478 0.49 -30.19 -12.31
C ALA A 478 1.19 -30.06 -10.94
N ARG A 479 2.06 -29.04 -10.75
CA ARG A 479 2.74 -28.78 -9.46
C ARG A 479 1.75 -28.42 -8.35
N VAL A 480 0.72 -27.62 -8.66
CA VAL A 480 -0.36 -27.30 -7.72
C VAL A 480 -1.14 -28.55 -7.31
N ALA A 481 -1.50 -29.40 -8.28
CA ALA A 481 -2.20 -30.67 -7.99
C ALA A 481 -1.37 -31.61 -7.10
N GLU A 482 -0.06 -31.66 -7.33
CA GLU A 482 0.89 -32.43 -6.51
C GLU A 482 0.99 -31.84 -5.09
N THR A 483 1.13 -30.52 -4.95
CA THR A 483 1.14 -29.83 -3.65
C THR A 483 -0.13 -30.12 -2.85
N ARG A 484 -1.31 -30.07 -3.47
CA ARG A 484 -2.58 -30.41 -2.81
C ARG A 484 -2.60 -31.84 -2.28
N LYS A 485 -2.05 -32.81 -3.03
CA LYS A 485 -1.94 -34.22 -2.56
C LYS A 485 -1.02 -34.33 -1.34
N ILE A 486 0.09 -33.59 -1.32
CA ILE A 486 1.03 -33.58 -0.18
C ILE A 486 0.37 -32.97 1.05
N LEU A 487 -0.40 -31.88 0.87
CA LEU A 487 -1.02 -31.16 1.98
C LEU A 487 -2.31 -31.81 2.52
N ALA A 488 -2.99 -32.65 1.73
CA ALA A 488 -4.25 -33.30 2.10
C ALA A 488 -4.24 -34.03 3.47
N PRO A 489 -3.15 -34.75 3.86
CA PRO A 489 -3.08 -35.41 5.17
C PRO A 489 -3.02 -34.42 6.36
N PHE A 490 -2.63 -33.16 6.12
CA PHE A 490 -2.47 -32.12 7.15
C PHE A 490 -3.70 -31.21 7.28
N GLU A 491 -4.63 -31.26 6.30
CA GLU A 491 -5.83 -30.39 6.32
C GLU A 491 -6.75 -30.74 7.49
N GLN A 492 -7.24 -29.72 8.18
CA GLN A 492 -8.29 -29.85 9.18
C GLN A 492 -9.62 -30.17 8.49
N ARG A 493 -10.27 -31.25 8.92
CA ARG A 493 -11.59 -31.67 8.45
C ARG A 493 -12.71 -30.80 9.07
#